data_ff0dbe2123b0321004a3ff3351f41866
#
_entry.id   ff0dbe2123b0321004a3ff3351f41866
#
_cell.length_a   1.000
_cell.length_b   1.000
_cell.length_c   1.000
_cell.angle_alpha   90.00
_cell.angle_beta   90.00
_cell.angle_gamma   90.00
#
_symmetry.space_group_name_H-M   'P 1'
#
loop_
_entity.id
_entity.type
_entity.pdbx_description
1 polymer ?
#
loop_
_entity_poly.entity_id
_entity_poly.type
_entity_poly.pdbx_seq_one_letter_code
_entity_poly.pdbx_strand_id
1 'polypeptide(L)'
;MAEIMFELPITLAALLLGTDATYTQPVPGTSLSITMMRVSCAEDSPPIWIARDEICWDHYDALVYQLDVPKDQTPEDGGVTRPTKPYLMADRGWGHAGYPALSVNHTGAEAFCKWLTAKTGRPWRLPTESEWMALCARSGVTAETLQEHAWVKDNAKRKTHPIGTKASDANGLNDFHGNVAEWVTTQDGKHVLMGTTFLDTSNDALCDARRIPVAEWNDTDPQIPKSIWWLSDAPFAGFRVVCDTLPKDGDADGQEQETETP
;
A
#
# COMPACT_ATOMS: atom_id res chain seq x y z
N MET A 1 0.71 -30.48 -63.19
CA MET A 1 0.08 -29.36 -62.42
C MET A 1 0.44 -29.57 -60.97
N ALA A 2 1.38 -28.79 -60.48
CA ALA A 2 1.86 -28.86 -59.11
C ALA A 2 1.20 -27.69 -58.34
N GLU A 3 0.42 -28.00 -57.33
CA GLU A 3 -0.14 -27.04 -56.43
C GLU A 3 0.95 -26.59 -55.42
N ILE A 4 1.25 -25.30 -55.49
CA ILE A 4 2.13 -24.66 -54.51
C ILE A 4 1.27 -24.22 -53.33
N MET A 5 1.31 -24.94 -52.23
CA MET A 5 0.76 -24.49 -50.93
C MET A 5 1.67 -23.39 -50.36
N PHE A 6 1.17 -22.19 -50.29
CA PHE A 6 1.76 -21.10 -49.51
C PHE A 6 1.42 -21.30 -48.03
N GLU A 7 2.39 -21.77 -47.26
CA GLU A 7 2.35 -21.66 -45.81
C GLU A 7 2.67 -20.21 -45.40
N LEU A 8 1.69 -19.51 -44.85
CA LEU A 8 1.90 -18.23 -44.17
C LEU A 8 2.62 -18.49 -42.84
N PRO A 9 3.73 -17.81 -42.55
CA PRO A 9 4.34 -17.91 -41.23
C PRO A 9 3.43 -17.27 -40.19
N ILE A 10 2.99 -18.06 -39.23
CA ILE A 10 2.38 -17.56 -37.98
C ILE A 10 3.48 -16.81 -37.26
N THR A 11 3.52 -15.49 -37.42
CA THR A 11 4.34 -14.63 -36.60
C THR A 11 3.80 -14.71 -35.18
N LEU A 12 4.43 -15.52 -34.34
CA LEU A 12 4.23 -15.54 -32.91
C LEU A 12 4.70 -14.16 -32.42
N ALA A 13 3.76 -13.21 -32.32
CA ALA A 13 3.98 -11.99 -31.56
C ALA A 13 4.21 -12.44 -30.11
N ALA A 14 5.48 -12.59 -29.76
CA ALA A 14 5.88 -12.70 -28.37
C ALA A 14 5.40 -11.40 -27.71
N LEU A 15 4.30 -11.52 -26.98
CA LEU A 15 3.86 -10.53 -26.04
C LEU A 15 5.01 -10.43 -25.04
N LEU A 16 5.85 -9.42 -25.19
CA LEU A 16 6.80 -8.99 -24.18
C LEU A 16 5.95 -8.50 -23.02
N LEU A 17 5.51 -9.43 -22.17
CA LEU A 17 5.13 -9.15 -20.81
C LEU A 17 6.35 -8.48 -20.18
N GLY A 18 6.33 -7.15 -20.10
CA GLY A 18 7.38 -6.41 -19.44
C GLY A 18 7.58 -7.02 -18.06
N THR A 19 8.82 -7.41 -17.80
CA THR A 19 9.23 -7.85 -16.46
C THR A 19 8.71 -6.80 -15.48
N ASP A 20 7.89 -7.23 -14.53
CA ASP A 20 7.39 -6.38 -13.46
C ASP A 20 8.59 -5.75 -12.77
N ALA A 21 8.86 -4.48 -13.12
CA ALA A 21 10.01 -3.80 -12.55
C ALA A 21 9.70 -3.54 -11.08
N THR A 22 10.61 -3.90 -10.21
CA THR A 22 10.56 -3.56 -8.79
C THR A 22 11.53 -2.42 -8.52
N TYR A 23 11.14 -1.54 -7.61
CA TYR A 23 12.00 -0.48 -7.11
C TYR A 23 11.91 -0.42 -5.59
N THR A 24 13.04 -0.29 -4.94
CA THR A 24 13.10 -0.12 -3.48
C THR A 24 13.30 1.35 -3.17
N GLN A 25 12.25 2.00 -2.64
CA GLN A 25 12.30 3.40 -2.22
C GLN A 25 12.85 3.51 -0.79
N PRO A 26 14.05 4.05 -0.58
CA PRO A 26 14.51 4.37 0.76
C PRO A 26 13.64 5.45 1.38
N VAL A 27 13.39 5.36 2.69
CA VAL A 27 12.70 6.39 3.47
C VAL A 27 13.76 7.29 4.12
N PRO A 28 14.01 8.52 3.62
CA PRO A 28 15.09 9.36 4.09
C PRO A 28 15.00 9.66 5.58
N GLY A 29 16.16 9.60 6.27
CA GLY A 29 16.25 9.78 7.71
C GLY A 29 15.98 8.52 8.53
N THR A 30 15.75 7.38 7.87
CA THR A 30 15.52 6.07 8.51
C THR A 30 16.35 4.98 7.83
N SER A 31 16.37 3.77 8.41
CA SER A 31 16.88 2.57 7.75
C SER A 31 15.79 1.80 6.98
N LEU A 32 14.59 2.37 6.84
CA LEU A 32 13.43 1.72 6.24
C LEU A 32 13.41 1.94 4.72
N SER A 33 12.75 1.03 4.04
CA SER A 33 12.48 1.15 2.60
C SER A 33 11.14 0.53 2.23
N ILE A 34 10.51 1.05 1.18
CA ILE A 34 9.24 0.55 0.64
C ILE A 34 9.53 -0.10 -0.71
N THR A 35 9.18 -1.37 -0.86
CA THR A 35 9.25 -2.06 -2.16
C THR A 35 8.07 -1.66 -3.01
N MET A 36 8.35 -1.13 -4.21
CA MET A 36 7.37 -0.67 -5.17
C MET A 36 7.31 -1.61 -6.37
N MET A 37 6.11 -1.91 -6.82
CA MET A 37 5.82 -2.69 -8.02
C MET A 37 5.34 -1.76 -9.13
N ARG A 38 5.90 -1.92 -10.34
CA ARG A 38 5.42 -1.19 -11.51
C ARG A 38 4.26 -1.95 -12.13
N VAL A 39 3.07 -1.37 -12.11
CA VAL A 39 1.85 -2.02 -12.57
C VAL A 39 1.11 -1.15 -13.59
N SER A 40 0.38 -1.78 -14.51
CA SER A 40 -0.49 -1.11 -15.45
C SER A 40 -1.95 -1.36 -15.04
N CYS A 41 -2.71 -0.30 -14.83
CA CYS A 41 -4.13 -0.40 -14.47
C CYS A 41 -5.05 -0.55 -15.70
N ALA A 42 -4.60 -0.10 -16.89
CA ALA A 42 -5.29 -0.26 -18.18
C ALA A 42 -4.29 -0.29 -19.33
N GLU A 43 -4.71 -0.81 -20.51
CA GLU A 43 -3.83 -0.93 -21.68
C GLU A 43 -3.26 0.42 -22.15
N ASP A 44 -4.09 1.47 -22.11
CA ASP A 44 -3.73 2.81 -22.60
C ASP A 44 -3.34 3.79 -21.48
N SER A 45 -3.24 3.33 -20.23
CA SER A 45 -2.84 4.18 -19.10
C SER A 45 -1.35 4.06 -18.83
N PRO A 46 -0.66 5.15 -18.47
CA PRO A 46 0.70 5.06 -18.01
C PRO A 46 0.76 4.16 -16.76
N PRO A 47 1.81 3.33 -16.63
CA PRO A 47 1.97 2.51 -15.45
C PRO A 47 2.22 3.39 -14.21
N ILE A 48 1.75 2.91 -13.08
CA ILE A 48 2.00 3.50 -11.76
C ILE A 48 2.96 2.62 -10.97
N TRP A 49 3.54 3.19 -9.92
CA TRP A 49 4.26 2.44 -8.91
C TRP A 49 3.41 2.34 -7.66
N ILE A 50 3.13 1.13 -7.22
CA ILE A 50 2.35 0.85 -6.03
C ILE A 50 3.19 0.07 -5.02
N ALA A 51 3.02 0.34 -3.74
CA ALA A 51 3.69 -0.43 -2.70
C ALA A 51 3.29 -1.90 -2.80
N ARG A 52 4.29 -2.81 -2.83
CA ARG A 52 4.06 -4.26 -2.88
C ARG A 52 3.25 -4.73 -1.68
N ASP A 53 3.58 -4.20 -0.53
CA ASP A 53 3.00 -4.55 0.75
C ASP A 53 2.12 -3.40 1.27
N GLU A 54 1.23 -3.70 2.22
CA GLU A 54 0.58 -2.69 3.05
C GLU A 54 1.64 -1.86 3.80
N ILE A 55 1.36 -0.60 4.12
CA ILE A 55 2.25 0.18 4.99
C ILE A 55 2.21 -0.44 6.40
N CYS A 56 3.38 -0.89 6.88
CA CYS A 56 3.50 -1.50 8.19
C CYS A 56 3.77 -0.46 9.30
N TRP A 57 3.65 -0.89 10.54
CA TRP A 57 3.90 -0.07 11.72
C TRP A 57 5.29 0.58 11.72
N ASP A 58 6.33 -0.14 11.29
CA ASP A 58 7.68 0.41 11.25
C ASP A 58 7.74 1.70 10.42
N HIS A 59 7.07 1.71 9.25
CA HIS A 59 7.00 2.89 8.41
C HIS A 59 6.10 3.99 9.00
N TYR A 60 4.94 3.61 9.53
CA TYR A 60 3.99 4.58 10.06
C TYR A 60 4.48 5.23 11.35
N ASP A 61 5.19 4.47 12.19
CA ASP A 61 5.84 4.98 13.39
C ASP A 61 6.93 6.00 13.10
N ALA A 62 7.63 5.87 11.98
CA ALA A 62 8.61 6.87 11.57
C ALA A 62 7.97 8.25 11.42
N LEU A 63 6.73 8.31 10.90
CA LEU A 63 5.95 9.54 10.83
C LEU A 63 5.44 9.98 12.21
N VAL A 64 4.76 9.07 12.94
CA VAL A 64 4.04 9.37 14.20
C VAL A 64 5.00 9.77 15.31
N TYR A 65 6.11 9.07 15.44
CA TYR A 65 7.10 9.26 16.52
C TYR A 65 8.31 10.06 16.10
N GLN A 66 8.32 10.60 14.85
CA GLN A 66 9.41 11.42 14.30
C GLN A 66 10.76 10.69 14.32
N LEU A 67 10.75 9.38 13.99
CA LEU A 67 11.97 8.56 14.00
C LEU A 67 12.90 8.86 12.82
N ASP A 68 12.43 9.64 11.86
CA ASP A 68 13.15 10.16 10.69
C ASP A 68 13.94 11.43 10.96
N VAL A 69 13.91 11.94 12.20
CA VAL A 69 14.52 13.20 12.60
C VAL A 69 15.43 13.00 13.81
N PRO A 70 16.67 13.47 13.79
CA PRO A 70 17.52 13.50 14.98
C PRO A 70 16.86 14.26 16.12
N LYS A 71 17.08 13.83 17.37
CA LYS A 71 16.39 14.34 18.56
C LYS A 71 16.54 15.84 18.82
N ASP A 72 17.60 16.43 18.29
CA ASP A 72 17.99 17.84 18.44
C ASP A 72 17.64 18.71 17.23
N GLN A 73 16.94 18.14 16.26
CA GLN A 73 16.58 18.84 15.02
C GLN A 73 15.06 19.00 14.89
N THR A 74 14.66 20.01 14.15
CA THR A 74 13.26 20.22 13.73
C THR A 74 13.02 19.46 12.43
N PRO A 75 11.84 18.82 12.26
CA PRO A 75 11.51 18.16 11.01
C PRO A 75 11.55 19.09 9.81
N GLU A 76 12.32 18.73 8.79
CA GLU A 76 12.32 19.36 7.47
C GLU A 76 11.37 18.59 6.54
N ASP A 77 10.07 18.71 6.81
CA ASP A 77 9.02 17.97 6.11
C ASP A 77 7.97 18.89 5.45
N GLY A 78 8.38 20.11 5.13
CA GLY A 78 7.49 21.07 4.47
C GLY A 78 6.29 21.50 5.30
N GLY A 79 6.32 21.31 6.62
CA GLY A 79 5.23 21.64 7.53
C GLY A 79 4.08 20.61 7.51
N VAL A 80 4.37 19.37 7.17
CA VAL A 80 3.39 18.28 7.24
C VAL A 80 2.92 18.11 8.68
N THR A 81 1.60 18.16 8.87
CA THR A 81 0.99 17.86 10.16
C THR A 81 1.05 16.35 10.39
N ARG A 82 1.81 15.95 11.42
CA ARG A 82 1.98 14.55 11.78
C ARG A 82 0.85 14.07 12.69
N PRO A 83 0.43 12.80 12.57
CA PRO A 83 -0.55 12.22 13.47
C PRO A 83 -0.08 12.29 14.92
N THR A 84 -1.02 12.54 15.83
CA THR A 84 -0.76 12.39 17.26
C THR A 84 -0.55 10.91 17.60
N LYS A 85 0.18 10.63 18.67
CA LYS A 85 0.29 9.26 19.19
C LYS A 85 -1.09 8.70 19.49
N PRO A 86 -1.35 7.40 19.21
CA PRO A 86 -2.64 6.81 19.50
C PRO A 86 -2.91 6.79 21.02
N TYR A 87 -4.13 7.06 21.40
CA TYR A 87 -4.58 6.99 22.81
C TYR A 87 -4.77 5.56 23.31
N LEU A 88 -5.20 4.70 22.37
CA LEU A 88 -5.39 3.27 22.63
C LEU A 88 -4.25 2.50 21.98
N MET A 89 -4.11 1.25 22.39
CA MET A 89 -3.18 0.33 21.73
C MET A 89 -3.69 0.06 20.30
N ALA A 90 -3.18 0.84 19.35
CA ALA A 90 -3.67 0.81 17.98
C ALA A 90 -3.40 -0.54 17.29
N ASP A 91 -2.28 -1.22 17.60
CA ASP A 91 -1.93 -2.56 17.11
C ASP A 91 -2.74 -3.70 17.74
N ARG A 92 -3.62 -3.40 18.70
CA ARG A 92 -4.49 -4.34 19.41
C ARG A 92 -3.72 -5.48 20.14
N GLY A 93 -2.41 -5.38 20.26
CA GLY A 93 -1.56 -6.46 20.79
C GLY A 93 -1.46 -7.67 19.86
N TRP A 94 -1.79 -7.51 18.57
CA TRP A 94 -1.71 -8.58 17.59
C TRP A 94 -0.31 -8.73 16.99
N GLY A 95 0.48 -7.68 17.02
CA GLY A 95 1.84 -7.57 16.52
C GLY A 95 2.11 -6.15 16.02
N HIS A 96 3.37 -5.73 16.01
CA HIS A 96 3.77 -4.39 15.67
C HIS A 96 4.78 -4.38 14.52
N ALA A 97 6.05 -4.66 14.77
CA ALA A 97 7.08 -4.70 13.73
C ALA A 97 6.72 -5.70 12.62
N GLY A 98 6.72 -5.24 11.38
CA GLY A 98 6.36 -6.04 10.21
C GLY A 98 4.87 -6.36 10.06
N TYR A 99 3.99 -5.79 10.90
CA TYR A 99 2.53 -5.92 10.76
C TYR A 99 1.95 -4.67 10.09
N PRO A 100 0.80 -4.77 9.40
CA PRO A 100 0.18 -3.60 8.79
C PRO A 100 -0.19 -2.56 9.84
N ALA A 101 0.03 -1.29 9.54
CA ALA A 101 -0.53 -0.20 10.32
C ALA A 101 -2.05 -0.24 10.17
N LEU A 102 -2.75 -0.36 11.29
CA LEU A 102 -4.20 -0.52 11.33
C LEU A 102 -4.86 0.53 12.21
N SER A 103 -6.19 0.61 12.18
CA SER A 103 -6.93 1.68 12.87
C SER A 103 -6.57 3.09 12.38
N VAL A 104 -5.96 3.22 11.22
CA VAL A 104 -5.54 4.50 10.63
C VAL A 104 -6.73 5.15 9.92
N ASN A 105 -7.01 6.44 10.23
CA ASN A 105 -7.99 7.21 9.46
C ASN A 105 -7.37 7.66 8.11
N HIS A 106 -8.20 7.92 7.10
CA HIS A 106 -7.75 8.45 5.81
C HIS A 106 -6.85 9.68 5.95
N THR A 107 -7.16 10.58 6.89
CA THR A 107 -6.32 11.76 7.17
C THR A 107 -4.90 11.38 7.60
N GLY A 108 -4.75 10.29 8.37
CA GLY A 108 -3.44 9.76 8.75
C GLY A 108 -2.70 9.13 7.57
N ALA A 109 -3.41 8.41 6.72
CA ALA A 109 -2.85 7.82 5.50
C ALA A 109 -2.41 8.89 4.48
N GLU A 110 -3.20 9.95 4.31
CA GLU A 110 -2.80 11.10 3.48
C GLU A 110 -1.61 11.87 4.07
N ALA A 111 -1.55 12.02 5.41
CA ALA A 111 -0.41 12.65 6.06
C ALA A 111 0.89 11.86 5.79
N PHE A 112 0.82 10.54 5.77
CA PHE A 112 1.93 9.67 5.40
C PHE A 112 2.38 9.91 3.94
N CYS A 113 1.44 10.01 3.00
CA CYS A 113 1.75 10.33 1.60
C CYS A 113 2.41 11.71 1.47
N LYS A 114 1.87 12.73 2.15
CA LYS A 114 2.45 14.09 2.17
C LYS A 114 3.87 14.10 2.76
N TRP A 115 4.07 13.36 3.84
CA TRP A 115 5.38 13.21 4.46
C TRP A 115 6.39 12.54 3.52
N LEU A 116 6.03 11.42 2.86
CA LEU A 116 6.89 10.79 1.85
C LEU A 116 7.19 11.75 0.70
N THR A 117 6.21 12.55 0.26
CA THR A 117 6.39 13.56 -0.79
C THR A 117 7.44 14.57 -0.38
N ALA A 118 7.33 15.11 0.83
CA ALA A 118 8.29 16.07 1.36
C ALA A 118 9.70 15.46 1.50
N LYS A 119 9.80 14.21 1.95
CA LYS A 119 11.07 13.51 2.16
C LYS A 119 11.78 13.10 0.87
N THR A 120 11.01 12.73 -0.16
CA THR A 120 11.58 12.15 -1.38
C THR A 120 11.55 13.09 -2.58
N GLY A 121 10.82 14.20 -2.49
CA GLY A 121 10.56 15.11 -3.61
C GLY A 121 9.69 14.51 -4.72
N ARG A 122 9.00 13.39 -4.46
CA ARG A 122 8.16 12.67 -5.43
C ARG A 122 6.70 12.72 -5.00
N PRO A 123 5.73 12.75 -5.95
CA PRO A 123 4.32 12.81 -5.61
C PRO A 123 3.80 11.44 -5.14
N TRP A 124 3.62 11.28 -3.85
CA TRP A 124 3.01 10.12 -3.22
C TRP A 124 1.55 10.39 -2.91
N ARG A 125 0.72 9.38 -3.10
CA ARG A 125 -0.72 9.44 -2.85
C ARG A 125 -1.29 8.07 -2.47
N LEU A 126 -2.53 8.05 -2.04
CA LEU A 126 -3.32 6.83 -1.97
C LEU A 126 -3.68 6.37 -3.39
N PRO A 127 -3.91 5.06 -3.61
CA PRO A 127 -4.50 4.57 -4.85
C PRO A 127 -5.86 5.23 -5.10
N THR A 128 -6.25 5.38 -6.35
CA THR A 128 -7.64 5.66 -6.67
C THR A 128 -8.47 4.37 -6.60
N GLU A 129 -9.77 4.49 -6.36
CA GLU A 129 -10.71 3.37 -6.36
C GLU A 129 -10.64 2.60 -7.69
N SER A 130 -10.55 3.30 -8.82
CA SER A 130 -10.44 2.69 -10.15
C SER A 130 -9.12 1.94 -10.37
N GLU A 131 -8.00 2.45 -9.87
CA GLU A 131 -6.71 1.74 -9.90
C GLU A 131 -6.78 0.47 -9.06
N TRP A 132 -7.31 0.58 -7.85
CA TRP A 132 -7.46 -0.56 -6.95
C TRP A 132 -8.33 -1.66 -7.58
N MET A 133 -9.50 -1.31 -8.13
CA MET A 133 -10.40 -2.25 -8.80
C MET A 133 -9.76 -2.90 -10.03
N ALA A 134 -9.02 -2.13 -10.84
CA ALA A 134 -8.32 -2.65 -12.02
C ALA A 134 -7.25 -3.67 -11.63
N LEU A 135 -6.47 -3.41 -10.57
CA LEU A 135 -5.46 -4.32 -10.05
C LEU A 135 -6.10 -5.57 -9.46
N CYS A 136 -7.21 -5.43 -8.71
CA CYS A 136 -7.96 -6.55 -8.18
C CYS A 136 -8.45 -7.48 -9.30
N ALA A 137 -9.05 -6.94 -10.35
CA ALA A 137 -9.55 -7.72 -11.49
C ALA A 137 -8.43 -8.47 -12.24
N ARG A 138 -7.19 -8.01 -12.14
CA ARG A 138 -6.01 -8.61 -12.80
C ARG A 138 -5.18 -9.49 -11.86
N SER A 139 -5.54 -9.58 -10.61
CA SER A 139 -4.79 -10.29 -9.57
C SER A 139 -4.66 -11.81 -9.80
N GLY A 140 -5.58 -12.39 -10.58
CA GLY A 140 -5.67 -13.84 -10.76
C GLY A 140 -6.15 -14.59 -9.51
N VAL A 141 -6.45 -13.88 -8.43
CA VAL A 141 -6.95 -14.48 -7.18
C VAL A 141 -8.45 -14.74 -7.29
N THR A 142 -8.87 -15.94 -6.94
CA THR A 142 -10.27 -16.39 -6.90
C THR A 142 -10.67 -16.76 -5.48
N ALA A 143 -11.96 -17.00 -5.24
CA ALA A 143 -12.43 -17.44 -3.94
C ALA A 143 -11.76 -18.75 -3.47
N GLU A 144 -11.41 -19.64 -4.41
CA GLU A 144 -10.77 -20.93 -4.14
C GLU A 144 -9.29 -20.74 -3.73
N THR A 145 -8.59 -19.78 -4.34
CA THR A 145 -7.16 -19.53 -4.08
C THR A 145 -6.93 -18.45 -3.05
N LEU A 146 -7.95 -17.72 -2.62
CA LEU A 146 -7.86 -16.56 -1.72
C LEU A 146 -7.00 -16.82 -0.48
N GLN A 147 -7.16 -17.96 0.16
CA GLN A 147 -6.42 -18.28 1.39
C GLN A 147 -4.91 -18.52 1.17
N GLU A 148 -4.48 -18.74 -0.07
CA GLU A 148 -3.07 -18.84 -0.42
C GLU A 148 -2.42 -17.46 -0.49
N HIS A 149 -3.21 -16.44 -0.88
CA HIS A 149 -2.77 -15.07 -1.15
C HIS A 149 -3.09 -14.06 -0.03
N ALA A 150 -4.04 -14.39 0.88
CA ALA A 150 -4.57 -13.43 1.82
C ALA A 150 -4.89 -14.00 3.20
N TRP A 151 -4.84 -13.13 4.20
CA TRP A 151 -5.32 -13.39 5.55
C TRP A 151 -6.77 -12.94 5.67
N VAL A 152 -7.70 -13.91 5.71
CA VAL A 152 -9.13 -13.71 5.87
C VAL A 152 -9.63 -14.43 7.12
N LYS A 153 -10.87 -14.23 7.52
CA LYS A 153 -11.46 -14.80 8.75
C LYS A 153 -11.20 -16.30 8.91
N ASP A 154 -11.21 -17.04 7.81
CA ASP A 154 -11.08 -18.50 7.83
C ASP A 154 -9.68 -18.99 8.20
N ASN A 155 -8.66 -18.17 7.99
CA ASN A 155 -7.26 -18.52 8.30
C ASN A 155 -6.55 -17.51 9.23
N ALA A 156 -7.08 -16.30 9.42
CA ALA A 156 -6.43 -15.22 10.17
C ALA A 156 -6.63 -15.29 11.69
N LYS A 157 -7.51 -16.17 12.21
CA LYS A 157 -7.85 -16.22 13.64
C LYS A 157 -8.32 -14.87 14.21
N ARG A 158 -9.05 -14.09 13.38
CA ARG A 158 -9.63 -12.77 13.70
C ARG A 158 -8.61 -11.72 14.15
N LYS A 159 -7.42 -11.73 13.60
CA LYS A 159 -6.36 -10.74 13.82
C LYS A 159 -5.53 -10.56 12.56
N THR A 160 -4.78 -9.46 12.49
CA THR A 160 -3.80 -9.23 11.43
C THR A 160 -2.59 -10.14 11.57
N HIS A 161 -1.85 -10.27 10.49
CA HIS A 161 -0.62 -11.06 10.39
C HIS A 161 0.50 -10.19 9.78
N PRO A 162 1.77 -10.61 9.90
CA PRO A 162 2.87 -9.90 9.25
C PRO A 162 2.65 -9.79 7.74
N ILE A 163 2.98 -8.62 7.18
CA ILE A 163 2.87 -8.36 5.75
C ILE A 163 3.75 -9.31 4.93
N GLY A 164 3.35 -9.62 3.70
CA GLY A 164 4.14 -10.40 2.76
C GLY A 164 4.39 -11.85 3.16
N THR A 165 3.57 -12.43 4.03
CA THR A 165 3.72 -13.82 4.47
C THR A 165 2.89 -14.82 3.67
N LYS A 166 2.08 -14.32 2.75
CA LYS A 166 1.29 -15.08 1.79
C LYS A 166 1.90 -14.95 0.39
N ALA A 167 1.43 -15.78 -0.55
CA ALA A 167 1.85 -15.67 -1.95
C ALA A 167 1.41 -14.33 -2.54
N SER A 168 2.27 -13.69 -3.33
CA SER A 168 1.91 -12.51 -4.11
C SER A 168 0.86 -12.86 -5.17
N ASP A 169 0.03 -11.90 -5.53
CA ASP A 169 -0.91 -12.03 -6.64
C ASP A 169 -0.19 -11.92 -8.01
N ALA A 170 -0.94 -11.99 -9.12
CA ALA A 170 -0.38 -11.88 -10.47
C ALA A 170 0.19 -10.49 -10.79
N ASN A 171 -0.11 -9.45 -10.02
CA ASN A 171 0.51 -8.13 -10.12
C ASN A 171 1.80 -8.05 -9.28
N GLY A 172 2.17 -9.09 -8.55
CA GLY A 172 3.28 -9.09 -7.60
C GLY A 172 2.96 -8.43 -6.26
N LEU A 173 1.68 -8.17 -5.96
CA LEU A 173 1.25 -7.52 -4.72
C LEU A 173 0.96 -8.55 -3.62
N ASN A 174 1.35 -8.22 -2.39
CA ASN A 174 1.09 -9.03 -1.21
C ASN A 174 -0.13 -8.52 -0.45
N ASP A 175 -0.85 -9.45 0.19
CA ASP A 175 -1.99 -9.18 1.08
C ASP A 175 -3.10 -8.30 0.48
N PHE A 176 -3.11 -8.09 -0.85
CA PHE A 176 -4.02 -7.19 -1.56
C PHE A 176 -5.51 -7.56 -1.40
N HIS A 177 -5.79 -8.81 -1.05
CA HIS A 177 -7.13 -9.36 -0.89
C HIS A 177 -7.51 -9.70 0.54
N GLY A 178 -6.77 -9.22 1.56
CA GLY A 178 -7.04 -9.56 2.95
C GLY A 178 -6.21 -8.76 3.93
N ASN A 179 -5.95 -9.29 5.09
CA ASN A 179 -5.26 -8.65 6.20
C ASN A 179 -5.98 -7.37 6.64
N VAL A 180 -5.72 -6.20 6.06
CA VAL A 180 -6.50 -4.97 6.29
C VAL A 180 -7.12 -4.45 4.99
N ALA A 181 -8.26 -3.75 5.09
CA ALA A 181 -8.82 -3.00 3.98
C ALA A 181 -8.05 -1.69 3.81
N GLU A 182 -7.93 -1.23 2.57
CA GLU A 182 -7.01 -0.16 2.19
C GLU A 182 -7.74 1.11 1.78
N TRP A 183 -7.27 2.24 2.30
CA TRP A 183 -7.79 3.54 1.90
C TRP A 183 -7.49 3.83 0.45
N VAL A 184 -8.53 4.21 -0.29
CA VAL A 184 -8.45 4.71 -1.66
C VAL A 184 -9.21 6.02 -1.82
N THR A 185 -8.87 6.78 -2.87
CA THR A 185 -9.56 8.02 -3.22
C THR A 185 -10.55 7.75 -4.36
N THR A 186 -11.80 8.11 -4.18
CA THR A 186 -12.85 8.00 -5.20
C THR A 186 -12.74 9.11 -6.24
N GLN A 187 -13.43 8.98 -7.37
CA GLN A 187 -13.43 9.98 -8.43
C GLN A 187 -13.96 11.35 -7.97
N ASP A 188 -14.88 11.38 -7.00
CA ASP A 188 -15.42 12.61 -6.41
C ASP A 188 -14.58 13.14 -5.23
N GLY A 189 -13.37 12.59 -5.03
CA GLY A 189 -12.41 13.05 -4.03
C GLY A 189 -12.73 12.61 -2.60
N LYS A 190 -13.67 11.68 -2.40
CA LYS A 190 -13.92 11.06 -1.10
C LYS A 190 -12.97 9.89 -0.86
N HIS A 191 -12.99 9.38 0.35
CA HIS A 191 -12.20 8.22 0.74
C HIS A 191 -13.09 7.06 1.15
N VAL A 192 -12.74 5.85 0.70
CA VAL A 192 -13.38 4.61 1.08
C VAL A 192 -12.32 3.54 1.34
N LEU A 193 -12.66 2.48 2.04
CA LEU A 193 -11.81 1.32 2.18
C LEU A 193 -12.22 0.27 1.14
N MET A 194 -11.22 -0.29 0.47
CA MET A 194 -11.36 -1.39 -0.48
C MET A 194 -10.68 -2.65 0.06
N GLY A 195 -11.18 -3.79 -0.36
CA GLY A 195 -10.62 -5.10 -0.03
C GLY A 195 -11.31 -5.81 1.12
N THR A 196 -11.16 -7.13 1.13
CA THR A 196 -11.54 -8.00 2.25
C THR A 196 -10.50 -7.87 3.37
N THR A 197 -10.85 -8.34 4.56
CA THR A 197 -10.00 -8.20 5.76
C THR A 197 -9.91 -9.52 6.52
N PHE A 198 -9.10 -9.56 7.54
CA PHE A 198 -9.02 -10.69 8.49
C PHE A 198 -10.37 -11.01 9.20
N LEU A 199 -11.41 -10.21 9.00
CA LEU A 199 -12.76 -10.41 9.54
C LEU A 199 -13.77 -10.96 8.52
N ASP A 200 -13.46 -10.87 7.23
CA ASP A 200 -14.36 -11.25 6.14
C ASP A 200 -14.10 -12.71 5.73
N THR A 201 -15.14 -13.40 5.30
CA THR A 201 -15.02 -14.80 4.87
C THR A 201 -14.54 -14.91 3.42
N SER A 202 -14.04 -16.08 3.03
CA SER A 202 -13.60 -16.33 1.64
C SER A 202 -14.75 -16.22 0.63
N ASN A 203 -16.01 -16.26 1.09
CA ASN A 203 -17.19 -16.13 0.24
C ASN A 203 -17.59 -14.65 0.00
N ASP A 204 -16.97 -13.70 0.70
CA ASP A 204 -17.22 -12.30 0.47
C ASP A 204 -16.64 -11.87 -0.88
N ALA A 205 -17.28 -10.87 -1.50
CA ALA A 205 -16.87 -10.41 -2.83
C ALA A 205 -15.47 -9.80 -2.78
N LEU A 206 -14.51 -10.36 -3.52
CA LEU A 206 -13.11 -9.98 -3.48
C LEU A 206 -12.88 -8.51 -3.89
N CYS A 207 -13.35 -8.15 -5.09
CA CYS A 207 -13.10 -6.81 -5.65
C CYS A 207 -14.23 -5.82 -5.32
N ASP A 208 -15.40 -6.29 -4.89
CA ASP A 208 -16.55 -5.47 -4.54
C ASP A 208 -16.60 -5.13 -3.04
N ALA A 209 -15.67 -5.66 -2.25
CA ALA A 209 -15.57 -5.38 -0.82
C ALA A 209 -15.19 -3.90 -0.61
N ARG A 210 -16.21 -3.08 -0.37
CA ARG A 210 -16.12 -1.62 -0.27
C ARG A 210 -16.81 -1.14 1.01
N ARG A 211 -16.08 -0.35 1.81
CA ARG A 211 -16.60 0.21 3.06
C ARG A 211 -16.58 1.72 3.01
N ILE A 212 -17.74 2.31 3.23
CA ILE A 212 -17.90 3.76 3.34
C ILE A 212 -17.69 4.14 4.81
N PRO A 213 -16.88 5.16 5.12
CA PRO A 213 -16.69 5.64 6.49
C PRO A 213 -18.00 6.01 7.16
N VAL A 214 -18.15 5.56 8.39
CA VAL A 214 -19.29 5.90 9.27
C VAL A 214 -18.76 6.38 10.62
N ALA A 215 -19.58 7.16 11.33
CA ALA A 215 -19.19 7.74 12.61
C ALA A 215 -18.84 6.67 13.66
N GLU A 216 -19.51 5.52 13.61
CA GLU A 216 -19.35 4.38 14.50
C GLU A 216 -17.92 3.78 14.48
N TRP A 217 -17.15 4.02 13.42
CA TRP A 217 -15.75 3.59 13.37
C TRP A 217 -14.86 4.30 14.41
N ASN A 218 -15.38 5.33 15.07
CA ASN A 218 -14.66 6.06 16.09
C ASN A 218 -15.51 6.34 17.34
N ASP A 219 -16.49 5.50 17.65
CA ASP A 219 -17.42 5.70 18.76
C ASP A 219 -16.73 5.61 20.11
N THR A 220 -15.82 4.66 20.29
CA THR A 220 -15.13 4.43 21.57
C THR A 220 -13.90 5.32 21.79
N ASP A 221 -13.56 6.21 20.84
CA ASP A 221 -12.49 7.19 21.05
C ASP A 221 -12.83 8.11 22.23
N PRO A 222 -12.00 8.15 23.28
CA PRO A 222 -12.25 8.97 24.48
C PRO A 222 -11.99 10.46 24.26
N GLN A 223 -11.43 10.87 23.12
CA GLN A 223 -11.09 12.27 22.86
C GLN A 223 -12.32 13.11 22.52
N ILE A 224 -12.28 14.40 22.88
CA ILE A 224 -13.26 15.40 22.47
C ILE A 224 -12.50 16.65 22.00
N PRO A 225 -12.53 16.98 20.70
CA PRO A 225 -13.14 16.22 19.60
C PRO A 225 -12.43 14.89 19.34
N LYS A 226 -13.15 13.93 18.74
CA LYS A 226 -12.60 12.62 18.37
C LYS A 226 -11.40 12.76 17.44
N SER A 227 -10.48 11.80 17.51
CA SER A 227 -9.29 11.80 16.68
C SER A 227 -9.61 11.86 15.19
N ILE A 228 -8.90 12.72 14.46
CA ILE A 228 -8.93 12.74 13.00
C ILE A 228 -7.90 11.77 12.40
N TRP A 229 -7.02 11.20 13.23
CA TRP A 229 -5.90 10.37 12.81
C TRP A 229 -6.17 8.88 12.96
N TRP A 230 -6.97 8.53 13.96
CA TRP A 230 -7.17 7.16 14.41
C TRP A 230 -8.66 6.80 14.42
N LEU A 231 -8.94 5.53 14.18
CA LEU A 231 -10.26 4.94 14.21
C LEU A 231 -10.31 3.87 15.32
N SER A 232 -10.92 4.20 16.46
CA SER A 232 -10.95 3.32 17.62
C SER A 232 -11.67 1.99 17.37
N ASP A 233 -12.65 1.98 16.47
CA ASP A 233 -13.56 0.84 16.24
C ASP A 233 -13.43 0.23 14.83
N ALA A 234 -12.45 0.69 14.04
CA ALA A 234 -12.15 0.13 12.72
C ALA A 234 -10.73 -0.47 12.65
N PRO A 235 -10.45 -1.58 13.38
CA PRO A 235 -9.14 -2.22 13.40
C PRO A 235 -8.73 -2.85 12.07
N PHE A 236 -9.59 -2.80 11.09
CA PHE A 236 -9.40 -3.30 9.74
C PHE A 236 -8.95 -2.22 8.74
N ALA A 237 -8.84 -0.96 9.17
CA ALA A 237 -8.51 0.15 8.29
C ALA A 237 -7.00 0.37 8.24
N GLY A 238 -6.40 0.09 7.09
CA GLY A 238 -5.00 0.31 6.75
C GLY A 238 -4.86 1.00 5.40
N PHE A 239 -3.69 0.94 4.78
CA PHE A 239 -3.45 1.55 3.48
C PHE A 239 -2.16 1.07 2.82
N ARG A 240 -2.05 1.26 1.52
CA ARG A 240 -0.80 1.26 0.75
C ARG A 240 -0.65 2.56 -0.03
N VAL A 241 0.52 2.79 -0.61
CA VAL A 241 0.84 4.05 -1.29
C VAL A 241 1.16 3.83 -2.75
N VAL A 242 0.93 4.86 -3.55
CA VAL A 242 1.25 4.96 -4.98
C VAL A 242 2.17 6.14 -5.20
N CYS A 243 3.10 5.99 -6.15
CA CYS A 243 3.91 7.06 -6.69
C CYS A 243 3.79 7.06 -8.22
N ASP A 244 3.43 8.19 -8.82
CA ASP A 244 3.23 8.30 -10.26
C ASP A 244 4.53 8.49 -11.05
N THR A 245 5.59 8.92 -10.38
CA THR A 245 6.89 9.20 -11.00
C THR A 245 7.96 8.24 -10.51
N LEU A 246 8.67 7.68 -11.48
CA LEU A 246 9.85 6.86 -11.23
C LEU A 246 11.08 7.70 -10.91
N PRO A 247 12.06 7.09 -10.19
CA PRO A 247 13.44 7.50 -10.39
C PRO A 247 13.78 7.34 -11.87
N LYS A 248 14.42 8.32 -12.48
CA LYS A 248 15.10 8.08 -13.75
C LYS A 248 16.24 7.09 -13.46
N ASP A 249 16.44 6.13 -14.39
CA ASP A 249 17.62 5.27 -14.33
C ASP A 249 18.85 6.20 -14.22
N GLY A 250 19.55 6.13 -13.09
CA GLY A 250 20.66 7.02 -12.75
C GLY A 250 20.49 7.85 -11.46
N ASP A 251 19.29 8.01 -10.91
CA ASP A 251 19.08 8.71 -9.63
C ASP A 251 19.40 7.83 -8.40
N ALA A 252 19.78 6.57 -8.61
CA ALA A 252 20.13 5.63 -7.53
C ALA A 252 21.56 5.81 -6.97
N ASP A 253 22.44 6.59 -7.64
CA ASP A 253 23.86 6.69 -7.30
C ASP A 253 24.26 7.99 -6.59
N GLY A 254 23.36 8.68 -5.96
CA GLY A 254 23.60 9.97 -5.34
C GLY A 254 23.76 9.98 -3.83
N GLN A 255 24.57 9.08 -3.20
CA GLN A 255 25.23 9.31 -1.91
C GLN A 255 26.33 8.28 -1.64
N GLU A 256 27.36 8.25 -2.49
CA GLU A 256 28.67 7.88 -1.97
C GLU A 256 29.14 9.04 -1.07
N GLN A 257 29.16 8.78 0.21
CA GLN A 257 29.85 9.66 1.17
C GLN A 257 31.33 9.68 0.78
N GLU A 258 31.80 10.83 0.30
CA GLU A 258 33.22 11.15 0.32
C GLU A 258 33.68 11.06 1.78
N THR A 259 34.28 9.92 2.13
CA THR A 259 35.11 9.82 3.31
C THR A 259 36.40 10.54 2.99
N GLU A 260 36.48 11.83 3.33
CA GLU A 260 37.77 12.48 3.48
C GLU A 260 38.53 11.73 4.58
N THR A 261 39.58 11.08 4.17
CA THR A 261 40.59 10.51 5.07
C THR A 261 41.60 11.62 5.39
N PRO A 262 42.05 11.77 6.64
CA PRO A 262 42.92 12.83 7.11
C PRO A 262 44.36 12.82 6.55
#